data_a3b73551feb865389601d446a84fcb4b
#
_entry.id   a3b73551feb865389601d446a84fcb4b
#
_cell.length_a   1.000
_cell.length_b   1.000
_cell.length_c   1.000
_cell.angle_alpha   90.00
_cell.angle_beta   90.00
_cell.angle_gamma   90.00
#
_symmetry.space_group_name_H-M   'P 1'
#
loop_
_entity.id
_entity.type
_entity.pdbx_description
1 polymer ?
#
loop_
_entity_poly.entity_id
_entity_poly.type
_entity_poly.pdbx_seq_one_letter_code
_entity_poly.pdbx_strand_id
1 'polypeptide(L)' 'MKTKFFKYLSISEKFYFGDIIYKKIDNERAFSLSGAGGRIFNPMEIVEPID' A
#
# COMPACT_ATOMS: atom_id res chain seq x y z
N MET A 1 -1.57 16.60 -1.32
CA MET A 1 -1.51 15.13 -1.21
C MET A 1 -0.11 14.66 -1.46
N LYS A 2 0.36 13.74 -0.64
CA LYS A 2 1.71 13.18 -0.79
C LYS A 2 1.62 11.79 -1.38
N THR A 3 2.56 11.47 -2.25
CA THR A 3 2.68 10.13 -2.78
C THR A 3 4.09 9.62 -2.53
N LYS A 4 4.21 8.30 -2.50
CA LYS A 4 5.50 7.63 -2.34
C LYS A 4 5.54 6.40 -3.20
N PHE A 5 6.74 5.91 -3.48
CA PHE A 5 6.89 4.57 -4.01
C PHE A 5 6.57 3.56 -2.92
N PHE A 6 5.93 2.47 -3.30
CA PHE A 6 5.55 1.42 -2.36
C PHE A 6 6.74 0.95 -1.53
N LYS A 7 7.92 0.87 -2.14
CA LYS A 7 9.12 0.38 -1.44
C LYS A 7 9.53 1.25 -0.25
N TYR A 8 9.09 2.51 -0.22
CA TYR A 8 9.45 3.42 0.88
C TYR A 8 8.49 3.36 2.05
N LEU A 9 7.42 2.59 1.94
CA LEU A 9 6.50 2.43 3.06
C LEU A 9 7.06 1.44 4.06
N SER A 10 6.77 1.70 5.34
CA SER A 10 7.11 0.76 6.40
C SER A 10 6.13 -0.41 6.41
N ILE A 11 6.58 -1.55 6.90
CA ILE A 11 5.68 -2.67 7.12
C ILE A 11 4.59 -2.24 8.10
N SER A 12 3.36 -2.64 7.80
CA SER A 12 2.15 -2.27 8.56
C SER A 12 1.66 -0.86 8.27
N GLU A 13 2.32 -0.11 7.43
CA GLU A 13 1.85 1.22 7.06
C GLU A 13 0.65 1.10 6.13
N LYS A 14 -0.34 1.97 6.36
CA LYS A 14 -1.56 2.00 5.54
C LYS A 14 -1.42 3.03 4.44
N PHE A 15 -2.07 2.75 3.32
CA PHE A 15 -2.01 3.64 2.17
C PHE A 15 -3.22 3.44 1.28
N TYR A 16 -3.50 4.45 0.45
CA TYR A 16 -4.50 4.34 -0.60
C TYR A 16 -3.85 3.92 -1.89
N PHE A 17 -4.51 3.02 -2.60
CA PHE A 17 -4.19 2.73 -3.99
C PHE A 17 -5.50 2.56 -4.74
N GLY A 18 -5.73 3.45 -5.71
CA GLY A 18 -7.06 3.58 -6.27
C GLY A 18 -8.00 4.06 -5.17
N ASP A 19 -9.16 3.46 -5.06
CA ASP A 19 -10.13 3.82 -4.02
C ASP A 19 -10.10 2.86 -2.84
N ILE A 20 -9.02 2.08 -2.73
CA ILE A 20 -8.94 1.01 -1.73
C ILE A 20 -7.81 1.33 -0.77
N ILE A 21 -8.07 1.13 0.53
CA ILE A 21 -7.06 1.26 1.56
C ILE A 21 -6.39 -0.10 1.75
N TYR A 22 -5.04 -0.09 1.70
CA TYR A 22 -4.24 -1.28 1.90
C TYR A 22 -3.33 -1.11 3.11
N LYS A 23 -2.88 -2.24 3.65
CA LYS A 23 -1.87 -2.26 4.69
C LYS A 23 -0.70 -3.09 4.17
N LYS A 24 0.49 -2.49 4.18
CA LYS A 24 1.69 -3.18 3.70
C LYS A 24 2.07 -4.31 4.65
N ILE A 25 2.25 -5.51 4.10
CA ILE A 25 2.58 -6.68 4.92
C ILE A 25 3.99 -7.20 4.68
N ASP A 26 4.54 -6.95 3.49
CA ASP A 26 5.95 -7.26 3.22
C ASP A 26 6.42 -6.39 2.06
N ASN A 27 7.62 -6.65 1.55
CA ASN A 27 8.24 -5.80 0.54
C ASN A 27 7.51 -5.79 -0.79
N GLU A 28 6.61 -6.72 -1.02
CA GLU A 28 5.93 -6.88 -2.30
C GLU A 28 4.43 -6.99 -2.19
N ARG A 29 3.88 -7.09 -0.97
CA ARG A 29 2.46 -7.38 -0.81
C ARG A 29 1.80 -6.49 0.22
N ALA A 30 0.52 -6.28 0.01
CA ALA A 30 -0.32 -5.58 0.96
C ALA A 30 -1.72 -6.19 0.93
N PHE A 31 -2.43 -6.07 2.06
CA PHE A 31 -3.81 -6.51 2.16
C PHE A 31 -4.75 -5.33 2.14
N SER A 32 -5.87 -5.51 1.42
CA SER A 32 -6.95 -4.56 1.46
C SER A 32 -7.65 -4.62 2.82
N LEU A 33 -7.85 -3.47 3.42
CA LEU A 33 -8.60 -3.39 4.68
C LEU A 33 -10.10 -3.50 4.48
N SER A 34 -10.56 -3.42 3.24
CA SER A 34 -11.99 -3.57 2.93
C SER A 34 -12.38 -5.02 2.68
N GLY A 35 -11.45 -5.97 2.80
CA GLY A 35 -11.74 -7.38 2.61
C GLY A 35 -11.60 -7.87 1.19
N ALA A 36 -11.04 -7.06 0.29
CA ALA A 36 -10.85 -7.47 -1.09
C ALA A 36 -9.67 -8.43 -1.28
N GLY A 37 -8.95 -8.76 -0.19
CA GLY A 37 -7.83 -9.69 -0.26
C GLY A 37 -6.50 -9.00 -0.43
N GLY A 38 -5.47 -9.81 -0.68
CA GLY A 38 -4.11 -9.31 -0.84
C GLY A 38 -3.79 -9.00 -2.28
N ARG A 39 -2.72 -8.22 -2.45
CA ARG A 39 -2.25 -7.84 -3.76
C ARG A 39 -0.75 -7.71 -3.76
N ILE A 40 -0.12 -8.06 -4.89
CA ILE A 40 1.30 -7.84 -5.10
C ILE A 40 1.50 -6.45 -5.69
N PHE A 41 2.43 -5.70 -5.12
CA PHE A 41 2.78 -4.37 -5.60
C PHE A 41 4.19 -4.36 -6.13
N ASN A 42 4.39 -3.65 -7.23
CA ASN A 42 5.73 -3.35 -7.72
C ASN A 42 6.37 -2.36 -6.75
N PRO A 43 7.67 -2.53 -6.38
CA PRO A 43 8.32 -1.57 -5.48
C PRO A 43 8.25 -0.12 -5.96
N MET A 44 8.18 0.10 -7.27
CA MET A 44 8.10 1.44 -7.84
C MET A 44 6.67 1.91 -8.06
N GLU A 45 5.69 1.18 -7.57
CA GLU A 45 4.30 1.59 -7.63
C GLU A 45 4.10 2.84 -6.80
N ILE A 46 3.38 3.81 -7.33
CA ILE A 46 3.12 5.06 -6.60
C ILE A 46 1.83 4.90 -5.82
N VAL A 47 1.91 5.13 -4.53
CA VAL A 47 0.78 4.97 -3.62
C VAL A 47 0.65 6.23 -2.78
N GLU A 48 -0.47 6.38 -2.09
CA GLU A 48 -0.75 7.55 -1.26
C GLU A 48 -0.80 7.13 0.20
N PRO A 49 0.26 7.42 0.99
CA PRO A 49 0.25 7.07 2.41
C PRO A 49 -0.86 7.80 3.16
N ILE A 50 -1.39 7.15 4.18
CA ILE A 50 -2.36 7.75 5.09
C ILE A 50 -1.60 8.21 6.32
N ASP A 51 -1.72 9.46 6.65
CA ASP A 51 -1.10 10.02 7.85
C ASP A 51 -1.95 9.78 9.08
#